data_663ef7158ba38a940096072ea11ff964
#
_entry.id   663ef7158ba38a940096072ea11ff964
#
_cell.length_a   1.000
_cell.length_b   1.000
_cell.length_c   1.000
_cell.angle_alpha   90.00
_cell.angle_beta   90.00
_cell.angle_gamma   90.00
#
_symmetry.space_group_name_H-M   'P 1'
#
loop_
_entity.id
_entity.type
_entity.pdbx_description
1 polymer ?
#
loop_
_entity_poly.entity_id
_entity_poly.type
_entity_poly.pdbx_seq_one_letter_code
_entity_poly.pdbx_strand_id
1 'polypeptide(L)'
;AIYAERNRILHSNYVRDCIIEYGETTIDEILILYYKKNNLISTKTIENKIHSFLNLPKDLTMDNLKSYNMMGMKLLLYEQLRITYDLREAYLEQLKPGLIRQLEKYYLLQQIDKAWQEHLEKMAGLRESIGWRSYGQQDPLVEYKNEAFLLFIKMITYIRETVVYLVMRSKLILGENNIQS
;
A
#
# COMPACT_ATOMS: atom_id res chain seq x y z
N ALA A 1 7.57 -11.35 -13.30
CA ALA A 1 7.81 -10.58 -12.09
C ALA A 1 6.75 -10.82 -11.01
N ILE A 2 5.47 -10.70 -11.34
CA ILE A 2 4.37 -10.91 -10.38
C ILE A 2 4.30 -12.37 -9.90
N TYR A 3 4.48 -13.33 -10.76
CA TYR A 3 4.49 -14.75 -10.39
C TYR A 3 5.65 -15.09 -9.46
N ALA A 4 6.82 -14.51 -9.68
CA ALA A 4 7.98 -14.67 -8.82
C ALA A 4 7.71 -14.09 -7.43
N GLU A 5 7.12 -12.91 -7.34
CA GLU A 5 6.74 -12.26 -6.08
C GLU A 5 5.67 -13.07 -5.35
N ARG A 6 4.67 -13.55 -6.06
CA ARG A 6 3.61 -14.42 -5.50
C ARG A 6 4.20 -15.70 -4.90
N ASN A 7 5.10 -16.36 -5.61
CA ASN A 7 5.76 -17.56 -5.12
C ASN A 7 6.67 -17.28 -3.93
N ARG A 8 7.38 -16.16 -3.95
CA ARG A 8 8.19 -15.70 -2.83
C ARG A 8 7.34 -15.55 -1.56
N ILE A 9 6.18 -14.93 -1.66
CA ILE A 9 5.25 -14.73 -0.55
C ILE A 9 4.72 -16.06 -0.01
N LEU A 10 4.32 -16.98 -0.90
CA LEU A 10 3.78 -18.28 -0.50
C LEU A 10 4.78 -19.12 0.31
N HIS A 11 6.06 -19.02 -0.02
CA HIS A 11 7.11 -19.83 0.58
C HIS A 11 8.00 -19.09 1.58
N SER A 12 7.71 -17.80 1.82
CA SER A 12 8.55 -16.95 2.66
C SER A 12 8.09 -16.93 4.11
N ASN A 13 9.08 -16.98 5.02
CA ASN A 13 8.89 -16.65 6.42
C ASN A 13 9.09 -15.14 6.70
N TYR A 14 9.39 -14.35 5.65
CA TYR A 14 9.74 -12.92 5.75
C TYR A 14 8.59 -11.98 5.41
N VAL A 15 7.35 -12.45 5.48
CA VAL A 15 6.17 -11.63 5.16
C VAL A 15 6.11 -10.39 6.05
N ARG A 16 6.47 -10.53 7.33
CA ARG A 16 6.54 -9.41 8.28
C ARG A 16 7.41 -8.26 7.76
N ASP A 17 8.62 -8.59 7.30
CA ASP A 17 9.55 -7.60 6.79
C ASP A 17 9.03 -6.92 5.52
N CYS A 18 8.34 -7.67 4.69
CA CYS A 18 7.68 -7.15 3.49
C CYS A 18 6.59 -6.13 3.85
N ILE A 19 5.76 -6.41 4.84
CA ILE A 19 4.70 -5.50 5.31
C ILE A 19 5.30 -4.20 5.86
N ILE A 20 6.34 -4.30 6.68
CA ILE A 20 7.04 -3.12 7.23
C ILE A 20 7.66 -2.28 6.10
N GLU A 21 8.33 -2.92 5.16
CA GLU A 21 8.92 -2.24 4.00
C GLU A 21 7.84 -1.53 3.16
N TYR A 22 6.70 -2.17 2.93
CA TYR A 22 5.57 -1.57 2.22
C TYR A 22 5.05 -0.32 2.95
N GLY A 23 4.95 -0.41 4.28
CA GLY A 23 4.54 0.72 5.10
C GLY A 23 5.53 1.88 5.04
N GLU A 24 6.81 1.61 5.16
CA GLU A 24 7.86 2.61 5.09
C GLU A 24 7.91 3.28 3.71
N THR A 25 7.82 2.50 2.63
CA THR A 25 7.78 3.03 1.27
C THR A 25 6.57 3.94 1.06
N THR A 26 5.42 3.55 1.55
CA THR A 26 4.19 4.36 1.46
C THR A 26 4.34 5.67 2.24
N ILE A 27 4.93 5.64 3.42
CA ILE A 27 5.24 6.85 4.20
C ILE A 27 6.16 7.78 3.41
N ASP A 28 7.21 7.25 2.80
CA ASP A 28 8.13 8.05 1.99
C ASP A 28 7.41 8.74 0.83
N GLU A 29 6.55 8.03 0.12
CA GLU A 29 5.77 8.60 -0.98
C GLU A 29 4.82 9.70 -0.51
N ILE A 30 4.14 9.51 0.64
CA ILE A 30 3.25 10.51 1.22
C ILE A 30 4.03 11.75 1.63
N LEU A 31 5.21 11.59 2.25
CA LEU A 31 6.04 12.72 2.69
C LEU A 31 6.61 13.52 1.53
N ILE A 32 6.97 12.86 0.44
CA ILE A 32 7.40 13.56 -0.79
C ILE A 32 6.28 14.48 -1.28
N LEU A 33 5.04 14.00 -1.29
CA LEU A 33 3.89 14.81 -1.65
C LEU A 33 3.63 15.95 -0.68
N TYR A 34 3.79 15.72 0.63
CA TYR A 34 3.56 16.71 1.67
C TYR A 34 4.56 17.89 1.58
N TYR A 35 5.84 17.58 1.33
CA TYR A 35 6.89 18.61 1.28
C TYR A 35 7.08 19.24 -0.10
N LYS A 36 6.33 18.82 -1.09
CA LYS A 36 6.39 19.40 -2.44
C LYS A 36 5.64 20.74 -2.47
N LYS A 37 6.36 21.82 -2.70
CA LYS A 37 5.84 23.21 -2.58
C LYS A 37 4.74 23.59 -3.58
N ASN A 38 4.54 22.85 -4.65
CA ASN A 38 3.58 23.14 -5.72
C ASN A 38 2.40 22.18 -5.73
N ASN A 39 1.90 21.79 -4.59
CA ASN A 39 0.87 20.79 -4.48
C ASN A 39 -0.53 21.33 -4.74
N LEU A 40 -1.20 20.71 -5.71
CA LEU A 40 -2.65 20.82 -5.92
C LEU A 40 -3.44 20.07 -4.83
N ILE A 41 -2.77 19.27 -4.02
CA ILE A 41 -3.40 18.47 -2.96
C ILE A 41 -3.30 19.26 -1.66
N SER A 42 -4.45 19.45 -0.98
CA SER A 42 -4.47 20.17 0.29
C SER A 42 -3.70 19.41 1.37
N THR A 43 -3.02 20.15 2.26
CA THR A 43 -2.33 19.59 3.42
C THR A 43 -3.24 18.70 4.26
N LYS A 44 -4.51 19.09 4.41
CA LYS A 44 -5.51 18.33 5.15
C LYS A 44 -5.78 16.95 4.52
N THR A 45 -5.78 16.86 3.20
CA THR A 45 -5.96 15.57 2.50
C THR A 45 -4.82 14.62 2.81
N ILE A 46 -3.59 15.12 2.83
CA ILE A 46 -2.40 14.35 3.18
C ILE A 46 -2.43 13.91 4.65
N GLU A 47 -2.82 14.80 5.55
CA GLU A 47 -3.01 14.48 6.97
C GLU A 47 -4.01 13.34 7.15
N ASN A 48 -5.16 13.44 6.51
CA ASN A 48 -6.19 12.42 6.56
C ASN A 48 -5.68 11.08 6.02
N LYS A 49 -4.89 11.11 4.96
CA LYS A 49 -4.28 9.92 4.37
C LYS A 49 -3.31 9.25 5.35
N ILE A 50 -2.47 10.01 6.04
CA ILE A 50 -1.54 9.48 7.04
C ILE A 50 -2.31 8.85 8.21
N HIS A 51 -3.31 9.55 8.76
CA HIS A 51 -4.13 9.03 9.84
C HIS A 51 -4.88 7.75 9.45
N SER A 52 -5.45 7.74 8.26
CA SER A 52 -6.16 6.57 7.74
C SER A 52 -5.22 5.39 7.53
N PHE A 53 -4.08 5.64 6.91
CA PHE A 53 -3.10 4.62 6.55
C PHE A 53 -2.49 3.94 7.79
N LEU A 54 -2.03 4.73 8.75
CA LEU A 54 -1.37 4.23 9.96
C LEU A 54 -2.35 3.91 11.11
N ASN A 55 -3.63 4.24 10.94
CA ASN A 55 -4.61 4.10 12.01
C ASN A 55 -4.16 4.84 13.30
N LEU A 56 -3.66 6.06 13.14
CA LEU A 56 -3.16 6.88 14.24
C LEU A 56 -4.28 7.32 15.17
N PRO A 57 -3.97 7.54 16.48
CA PRO A 57 -4.90 8.17 17.39
C PRO A 57 -5.33 9.56 16.89
N LYS A 58 -6.58 9.90 17.10
CA LYS A 58 -7.14 11.21 16.68
C LYS A 58 -6.44 12.40 17.34
N ASP A 59 -5.82 12.18 18.49
CA ASP A 59 -5.11 13.20 19.25
C ASP A 59 -3.75 13.56 18.65
N LEU A 60 -3.22 12.71 17.79
CA LEU A 60 -1.98 12.97 17.08
C LEU A 60 -2.28 13.83 15.86
N THR A 61 -2.34 15.15 16.06
CA THR A 61 -2.61 16.08 14.97
C THR A 61 -1.33 16.48 14.25
N MET A 62 -1.45 16.75 12.95
CA MET A 62 -0.32 17.27 12.17
C MET A 62 0.20 18.62 12.64
N ASP A 63 -0.60 19.38 13.38
CA ASP A 63 -0.15 20.61 14.00
C ASP A 63 0.99 20.38 14.99
N ASN A 64 0.97 19.25 15.70
CA ASN A 64 2.08 18.81 16.53
C ASN A 64 3.30 18.35 15.72
N LEU A 65 3.10 18.00 14.46
CA LEU A 65 4.13 17.47 13.56
C LEU A 65 4.73 18.53 12.64
N LYS A 66 4.08 19.70 12.50
CA LYS A 66 4.55 20.80 11.62
C LYS A 66 5.90 21.38 12.01
N SER A 67 6.34 21.20 13.25
CA SER A 67 7.64 21.65 13.72
C SER A 67 8.80 20.75 13.26
N TYR A 68 8.51 19.58 12.70
CA TYR A 68 9.54 18.65 12.24
C TYR A 68 9.91 18.92 10.78
N ASN A 69 11.21 18.76 10.47
CA ASN A 69 11.64 18.70 9.08
C ASN A 69 11.26 17.35 8.48
N MET A 70 11.49 17.17 7.18
CA MET A 70 11.16 15.93 6.47
C MET A 70 11.77 14.68 7.12
N MET A 71 13.05 14.75 7.52
CA MET A 71 13.73 13.63 8.17
C MET A 71 13.13 13.31 9.54
N GLY A 72 12.85 14.32 10.36
CA GLY A 72 12.22 14.13 11.66
C GLY A 72 10.82 13.55 11.54
N MET A 73 10.04 14.02 10.58
CA MET A 73 8.71 13.50 10.29
C MET A 73 8.77 12.03 9.83
N LYS A 74 9.70 11.71 8.95
CA LYS A 74 9.92 10.36 8.46
C LYS A 74 10.22 9.39 9.61
N LEU A 75 11.17 9.74 10.47
CA LEU A 75 11.54 8.90 11.60
C LEU A 75 10.37 8.70 12.58
N LEU A 76 9.62 9.76 12.83
CA LEU A 76 8.44 9.69 13.69
C LEU A 76 7.37 8.77 13.12
N LEU A 77 7.06 8.89 11.84
CA LEU A 77 6.06 8.06 11.19
C LEU A 77 6.52 6.60 11.07
N TYR A 78 7.79 6.35 10.86
CA TYR A 78 8.35 5.00 10.89
C TYR A 78 8.20 4.36 12.27
N GLU A 79 8.46 5.13 13.31
CA GLU A 79 8.25 4.67 14.69
C GLU A 79 6.78 4.35 14.96
N GLN A 80 5.86 5.24 14.56
CA GLN A 80 4.43 5.00 14.69
C GLN A 80 3.97 3.76 13.91
N LEU A 81 4.51 3.55 12.74
CA LEU A 81 4.26 2.34 11.94
C LEU A 81 4.65 1.09 12.74
N ARG A 82 5.85 1.07 13.30
CA ARG A 82 6.37 -0.05 14.10
C ARG A 82 5.54 -0.31 15.34
N ILE A 83 5.21 0.73 16.08
CA ILE A 83 4.40 0.64 17.29
C ILE A 83 3.01 0.09 16.95
N THR A 84 2.36 0.65 15.94
CA THR A 84 1.03 0.22 15.51
C THR A 84 1.06 -1.24 15.04
N TYR A 85 2.08 -1.61 14.29
CA TYR A 85 2.26 -2.98 13.84
C TYR A 85 2.48 -3.96 15.00
N ASP A 86 3.38 -3.63 15.91
CA ASP A 86 3.71 -4.50 17.05
C ASP A 86 2.49 -4.69 17.97
N LEU A 87 1.71 -3.64 18.20
CA LEU A 87 0.47 -3.74 18.96
C LEU A 87 -0.55 -4.65 18.27
N ARG A 88 -0.65 -4.54 16.95
CA ARG A 88 -1.56 -5.39 16.17
C ARG A 88 -1.10 -6.84 16.17
N GLU A 89 0.19 -7.09 16.03
CA GLU A 89 0.78 -8.41 16.12
C GLU A 89 0.48 -9.05 17.48
N ALA A 90 0.75 -8.33 18.56
CA ALA A 90 0.49 -8.82 19.91
C ALA A 90 -0.99 -9.15 20.14
N TYR A 91 -1.88 -8.29 19.65
CA TYR A 91 -3.33 -8.52 19.76
C TYR A 91 -3.77 -9.78 19.02
N LEU A 92 -3.32 -9.96 17.78
CA LEU A 92 -3.71 -11.10 16.95
C LEU A 92 -3.10 -12.41 17.46
N GLU A 93 -1.87 -12.38 17.97
CA GLU A 93 -1.23 -13.54 18.55
C GLU A 93 -1.95 -14.04 19.82
N GLN A 94 -2.55 -13.15 20.59
CA GLN A 94 -3.39 -13.54 21.73
C GLN A 94 -4.66 -14.26 21.29
N LEU A 95 -5.23 -13.91 20.14
CA LEU A 95 -6.42 -14.58 19.61
C LEU A 95 -6.09 -15.98 19.11
N LYS A 96 -5.01 -16.12 18.37
CA LYS A 96 -4.52 -17.40 17.84
C LYS A 96 -3.04 -17.27 17.46
N PRO A 97 -2.16 -18.15 17.97
CA PRO A 97 -0.75 -18.15 17.54
C PRO A 97 -0.61 -18.29 16.03
N GLY A 98 0.21 -17.46 15.43
CA GLY A 98 0.46 -17.44 13.99
C GLY A 98 -0.62 -16.76 13.15
N LEU A 99 -1.66 -16.21 13.77
CA LEU A 99 -2.77 -15.59 13.03
C LEU A 99 -2.31 -14.42 12.16
N ILE A 100 -1.45 -13.55 12.68
CA ILE A 100 -0.99 -12.40 11.90
C ILE A 100 -0.25 -12.83 10.63
N ARG A 101 0.58 -13.86 10.68
CA ARG A 101 1.29 -14.38 9.50
C ARG A 101 0.33 -14.93 8.46
N GLN A 102 -0.71 -15.62 8.88
CA GLN A 102 -1.77 -16.11 7.99
C GLN A 102 -2.51 -14.95 7.32
N LEU A 103 -2.88 -13.92 8.10
CA LEU A 103 -3.58 -12.75 7.58
C LEU A 103 -2.71 -11.93 6.62
N GLU A 104 -1.45 -11.72 6.95
CA GLU A 104 -0.51 -11.03 6.06
C GLU A 104 -0.39 -11.72 4.71
N LYS A 105 -0.18 -13.03 4.70
CA LYS A 105 -0.12 -13.83 3.47
C LYS A 105 -1.42 -13.76 2.70
N TYR A 106 -2.54 -13.89 3.38
CA TYR A 106 -3.87 -13.82 2.76
C TYR A 106 -4.09 -12.48 2.08
N TYR A 107 -3.83 -11.37 2.76
CA TYR A 107 -4.03 -10.03 2.19
C TYR A 107 -3.09 -9.76 1.02
N LEU A 108 -1.82 -10.15 1.15
CA LEU A 108 -0.85 -9.99 0.07
C LEU A 108 -1.29 -10.74 -1.19
N LEU A 109 -1.62 -12.03 -1.06
CA LEU A 109 -2.00 -12.85 -2.19
C LEU A 109 -3.32 -12.37 -2.82
N GLN A 110 -4.30 -12.04 -2.00
CA GLN A 110 -5.59 -11.54 -2.47
C GLN A 110 -5.43 -10.24 -3.26
N GLN A 111 -4.66 -9.29 -2.74
CA GLN A 111 -4.47 -7.99 -3.39
C GLN A 111 -3.60 -8.11 -4.64
N ILE A 112 -2.59 -8.96 -4.64
CA ILE A 112 -1.77 -9.21 -5.82
C ILE A 112 -2.62 -9.82 -6.93
N ASP A 113 -3.39 -10.85 -6.64
CA ASP A 113 -4.21 -11.54 -7.64
C ASP A 113 -5.27 -10.59 -8.22
N LYS A 114 -5.96 -9.84 -7.36
CA LYS A 114 -6.97 -8.87 -7.79
C LYS A 114 -6.38 -7.74 -8.62
N ALA A 115 -5.31 -7.14 -8.15
CA ALA A 115 -4.68 -6.01 -8.83
C ALA A 115 -4.05 -6.43 -10.16
N TRP A 116 -3.48 -7.62 -10.23
CA TRP A 116 -2.92 -8.17 -11.46
C TRP A 116 -4.02 -8.39 -12.51
N GLN A 117 -5.15 -8.95 -12.11
CA GLN A 117 -6.29 -9.16 -13.00
C GLN A 117 -6.80 -7.83 -13.58
N GLU A 118 -6.98 -6.83 -12.73
CA GLU A 118 -7.37 -5.48 -13.17
C GLU A 118 -6.31 -4.84 -14.07
N HIS A 119 -5.04 -5.07 -13.78
CA HIS A 119 -3.93 -4.58 -14.60
C HIS A 119 -3.95 -5.19 -16.01
N LEU A 120 -4.19 -6.49 -16.12
CA LEU A 120 -4.31 -7.16 -17.42
C LEU A 120 -5.45 -6.58 -18.25
N GLU A 121 -6.58 -6.28 -17.64
CA GLU A 121 -7.72 -5.62 -18.31
C GLU A 121 -7.35 -4.22 -18.79
N LYS A 122 -6.68 -3.42 -17.95
CA LYS A 122 -6.20 -2.08 -18.31
C LYS A 122 -5.17 -2.14 -19.43
N MET A 123 -4.28 -3.12 -19.42
CA MET A 123 -3.29 -3.32 -20.47
C MET A 123 -3.93 -3.70 -21.81
N ALA A 124 -4.97 -4.53 -21.79
CA ALA A 124 -5.73 -4.88 -22.98
C ALA A 124 -6.41 -3.64 -23.56
N GLY A 125 -7.06 -2.83 -22.72
CA GLY A 125 -7.66 -1.55 -23.12
C GLY A 125 -6.64 -0.55 -23.66
N LEU A 126 -5.46 -0.50 -23.07
CA LEU A 126 -4.38 0.37 -23.55
C LEU A 126 -3.89 -0.05 -24.93
N ARG A 127 -3.69 -1.34 -25.18
CA ARG A 127 -3.29 -1.82 -26.51
C ARG A 127 -4.28 -1.42 -27.59
N GLU A 128 -5.57 -1.59 -27.31
CA GLU A 128 -6.63 -1.17 -28.21
C GLU A 128 -6.61 0.34 -28.45
N SER A 129 -6.51 1.13 -27.40
CA SER A 129 -6.43 2.59 -27.45
C SER A 129 -5.23 3.07 -28.27
N ILE A 130 -4.07 2.47 -28.12
CA ILE A 130 -2.85 2.81 -28.86
C ILE A 130 -3.03 2.52 -30.36
N GLY A 131 -3.70 1.43 -30.71
CA GLY A 131 -4.04 1.11 -32.10
C GLY A 131 -4.84 2.22 -32.75
N TRP A 132 -5.77 2.85 -32.05
CA TRP A 132 -6.55 4.01 -32.55
C TRP A 132 -5.75 5.29 -32.62
N ARG A 133 -4.72 5.46 -31.77
CA ARG A 133 -3.86 6.65 -31.76
C ARG A 133 -2.72 6.61 -32.79
N SER A 134 -2.58 5.53 -33.54
CA SER A 134 -1.46 5.28 -34.45
C SER A 134 -1.33 6.32 -35.62
N TYR A 135 -2.33 7.15 -35.82
CA TYR A 135 -2.31 8.23 -36.78
C TYR A 135 -1.77 9.56 -36.23
N GLY A 136 -1.34 9.58 -34.95
CA GLY A 136 -0.75 10.77 -34.34
C GLY A 136 0.75 10.91 -34.62
N GLN A 137 1.34 12.01 -34.13
CA GLN A 137 2.73 12.40 -34.37
C GLN A 137 3.76 11.66 -33.53
N GLN A 138 3.34 10.85 -32.54
CA GLN A 138 4.25 10.12 -31.66
C GLN A 138 4.33 8.64 -32.03
N ASP A 139 5.50 8.04 -31.73
CA ASP A 139 5.68 6.59 -31.90
C ASP A 139 4.74 5.82 -30.95
N PRO A 140 3.80 5.03 -31.51
CA PRO A 140 2.85 4.28 -30.68
C PRO A 140 3.50 3.33 -29.69
N LEU A 141 4.66 2.76 -30.02
CA LEU A 141 5.36 1.84 -29.13
C LEU A 141 5.93 2.55 -27.91
N VAL A 142 6.51 3.75 -28.08
CA VAL A 142 7.03 4.56 -26.98
C VAL A 142 5.88 4.99 -26.06
N GLU A 143 4.79 5.44 -26.64
CA GLU A 143 3.59 5.83 -25.90
C GLU A 143 3.01 4.66 -25.11
N TYR A 144 2.91 3.48 -25.72
CA TYR A 144 2.47 2.25 -25.05
C TYR A 144 3.36 1.91 -23.85
N LYS A 145 4.69 1.91 -24.02
CA LYS A 145 5.63 1.60 -22.94
C LYS A 145 5.52 2.57 -21.78
N ASN A 146 5.39 3.86 -22.06
CA ASN A 146 5.28 4.89 -21.03
C ASN A 146 3.98 4.73 -20.23
N GLU A 147 2.86 4.57 -20.90
CA GLU A 147 1.57 4.38 -20.23
C GLU A 147 1.49 3.05 -19.47
N ALA A 148 2.04 1.99 -20.05
CA ALA A 148 2.12 0.67 -19.39
C ALA A 148 2.95 0.73 -18.11
N PHE A 149 4.07 1.45 -18.13
CA PHE A 149 4.90 1.67 -16.96
C PHE A 149 4.14 2.41 -15.86
N LEU A 150 3.42 3.46 -16.21
CA LEU A 150 2.60 4.22 -15.25
C LEU A 150 1.49 3.35 -14.64
N LEU A 151 0.84 2.52 -15.44
CA LEU A 151 -0.18 1.59 -14.93
C LEU A 151 0.43 0.56 -13.97
N PHE A 152 1.61 0.05 -14.29
CA PHE A 152 2.32 -0.88 -13.42
C PHE A 152 2.69 -0.24 -12.07
N ILE A 153 3.23 0.98 -12.09
CA ILE A 153 3.58 1.72 -10.87
C ILE A 153 2.32 1.97 -10.01
N LYS A 154 1.20 2.36 -10.63
CA LYS A 154 -0.07 2.53 -9.91
C LYS A 154 -0.55 1.23 -9.26
N MET A 155 -0.41 0.11 -9.95
CA MET A 155 -0.76 -1.20 -9.42
C MET A 155 0.08 -1.55 -8.19
N ILE A 156 1.39 -1.41 -8.27
CA ILE A 156 2.31 -1.71 -7.16
C ILE A 156 2.03 -0.81 -5.96
N THR A 157 1.83 0.49 -6.18
CA THR A 157 1.48 1.44 -5.13
C THR A 157 0.17 1.06 -4.43
N TYR A 158 -0.84 0.71 -5.21
CA TYR A 158 -2.13 0.28 -4.67
C TYR A 158 -1.99 -0.97 -3.80
N ILE A 159 -1.23 -1.97 -4.25
CA ILE A 159 -1.00 -3.20 -3.47
C ILE A 159 -0.35 -2.87 -2.13
N ARG A 160 0.74 -2.08 -2.14
CA ARG A 160 1.45 -1.70 -0.92
C ARG A 160 0.55 -0.98 0.09
N GLU A 161 -0.14 0.05 -0.36
CA GLU A 161 -1.02 0.85 0.50
C GLU A 161 -2.16 0.00 1.06
N THR A 162 -2.80 -0.80 0.23
CA THR A 162 -3.98 -1.58 0.61
C THR A 162 -3.62 -2.69 1.60
N VAL A 163 -2.52 -3.39 1.37
CA VAL A 163 -2.09 -4.47 2.26
C VAL A 163 -1.77 -3.94 3.66
N VAL A 164 -1.01 -2.86 3.76
CA VAL A 164 -0.70 -2.25 5.07
C VAL A 164 -1.96 -1.75 5.75
N TYR A 165 -2.84 -1.09 4.99
CA TYR A 165 -4.14 -0.65 5.50
C TYR A 165 -4.93 -1.80 6.12
N LEU A 166 -5.03 -2.94 5.43
CA LEU A 166 -5.77 -4.10 5.90
C LEU A 166 -5.12 -4.75 7.13
N VAL A 167 -3.80 -4.90 7.13
CA VAL A 167 -3.06 -5.48 8.26
C VAL A 167 -3.26 -4.65 9.53
N MET A 168 -3.13 -3.33 9.43
CA MET A 168 -3.28 -2.44 10.58
C MET A 168 -4.70 -2.40 11.14
N ARG A 169 -5.68 -2.82 10.36
CA ARG A 169 -7.10 -2.88 10.75
C ARG A 169 -7.62 -4.28 10.98
N SER A 170 -6.77 -5.30 10.92
CA SER A 170 -7.17 -6.66 11.18
C SER A 170 -7.71 -6.79 12.60
N LYS A 171 -8.99 -7.05 12.68
CA LYS A 171 -9.74 -7.20 13.92
C LYS A 171 -10.52 -8.52 13.89
N LEU A 172 -11.45 -8.60 14.79
CA LEU A 172 -12.40 -9.68 15.06
C LEU A 172 -13.28 -10.13 13.88
N ILE A 173 -13.19 -9.55 12.68
CA ILE A 173 -14.05 -9.91 11.54
C ILE A 173 -13.95 -11.41 11.21
N LEU A 174 -12.78 -12.02 11.40
CA LEU A 174 -12.60 -13.46 11.23
C LEU A 174 -13.14 -14.27 12.42
N GLY A 175 -13.25 -13.67 13.60
CA GLY A 175 -13.87 -14.29 14.77
C GLY A 175 -15.39 -14.41 14.64
N GLU A 176 -16.03 -13.44 14.06
CA GLU A 176 -17.50 -13.44 13.86
C GLU A 176 -17.91 -14.46 12.80
N ASN A 177 -17.14 -14.64 11.75
CA ASN A 177 -17.44 -15.63 10.72
C ASN A 177 -17.21 -17.08 11.18
N ASN A 178 -16.41 -17.30 12.21
CA ASN A 178 -16.19 -18.63 12.79
C ASN A 178 -17.22 -19.00 13.87
N ILE A 179 -18.03 -18.05 14.32
CA ILE A 179 -19.09 -18.29 15.31
C ILE A 179 -20.41 -18.65 14.62
N GLN A 180 -20.54 -18.35 13.31
CA GLN A 180 -21.74 -18.67 12.53
C GLN A 180 -21.59 -19.94 11.65
N SER A 181 -20.47 -20.62 11.73
CA SER A 181 -20.25 -21.95 11.16
C SER A 181 -20.05 -22.97 12.27
#